data_6bf412b0ebce1e04b1d685d502356c23
#
_entry.id   6bf412b0ebce1e04b1d685d502356c23
#
_cell.length_a   1.000
_cell.length_b   1.000
_cell.length_c   1.000
_cell.angle_alpha   90.00
_cell.angle_beta   90.00
_cell.angle_gamma   90.00
#
_symmetry.space_group_name_H-M   'P 1'
#
loop_
_entity.id
_entity.type
_entity.pdbx_description
1 polymer ?
#
loop_
_entity_poly.entity_id
_entity_poly.type
_entity_poly.pdbx_seq_one_letter_code
_entity_poly.pdbx_strand_id
1 'polypeptide(L)'
;MTFNKKLLAGAIAGLLVSANASAVVLGTDPARRYAVELEKPVALTDLADDVEFALGYNFSPSEVRYGRFECTANIEIDAPVVVSGDPANMAVGAVNGAGTPAIFFSLTADPGLAIATDAIVIAVDADNSLLDNAAVNCAWSIYDQPSQAQAGGAAGRIYTTGYQPFITSVPSFSFTATPGQAIADVEAPTGAYTQFLGGTLAFFGDLDFELVAAPPYNANGSVITFADLFDAATTIEVEGDFTAAADTGWNFYGSADSFTDTVATYNVGGNEFFGQMGIIANTIDPLQESDYNATLFAVANPGFVIDDVGPVFVGEVVRNGTQLQAPLAQVPGGWI
;
A
#
# COMPACT_ATOMS: atom_id res chain seq x y z
N MET A 1 31.73 -31.19 -2.49
CA MET A 1 30.86 -30.64 -1.44
C MET A 1 29.54 -30.26 -2.09
N THR A 2 28.52 -31.06 -1.87
CA THR A 2 27.20 -30.87 -2.50
C THR A 2 26.40 -29.88 -1.66
N PHE A 3 26.19 -28.68 -2.20
CA PHE A 3 25.25 -27.72 -1.64
C PHE A 3 23.82 -28.18 -1.91
N ASN A 4 23.12 -28.61 -0.87
CA ASN A 4 21.68 -28.82 -0.90
C ASN A 4 20.97 -27.48 -1.03
N LYS A 5 20.54 -27.15 -2.24
CA LYS A 5 19.55 -26.11 -2.49
C LYS A 5 18.23 -26.56 -1.89
N LYS A 6 17.94 -26.13 -0.68
CA LYS A 6 16.58 -26.17 -0.17
C LYS A 6 15.78 -25.16 -0.98
N LEU A 7 15.04 -25.68 -1.96
CA LEU A 7 13.91 -24.99 -2.53
C LEU A 7 12.96 -24.62 -1.37
N LEU A 8 12.97 -23.37 -0.98
CA LEU A 8 11.89 -22.76 -0.24
C LEU A 8 10.81 -22.40 -1.26
N ALA A 9 10.14 -23.42 -1.81
CA ALA A 9 8.85 -23.23 -2.40
C ALA A 9 7.90 -22.89 -1.24
N GLY A 10 7.84 -21.61 -0.88
CA GLY A 10 6.76 -21.08 -0.09
C GLY A 10 5.49 -21.22 -0.93
N ALA A 11 4.82 -22.36 -0.80
CA ALA A 11 3.41 -22.42 -1.11
C ALA A 11 2.75 -21.41 -0.17
N ILE A 12 2.52 -20.20 -0.68
CA ILE A 12 1.45 -19.34 -0.17
C ILE A 12 0.19 -20.11 -0.54
N ALA A 13 -0.16 -21.09 0.31
CA ALA A 13 -1.52 -21.52 0.42
C ALA A 13 -2.28 -20.24 0.80
N GLY A 14 -2.88 -19.60 -0.19
CA GLY A 14 -3.90 -18.62 0.02
C GLY A 14 -4.94 -19.28 0.91
N LEU A 15 -4.81 -19.09 2.20
CA LEU A 15 -5.93 -19.08 3.09
C LEU A 15 -6.80 -17.94 2.53
N LEU A 16 -7.75 -18.33 1.69
CA LEU A 16 -9.02 -17.64 1.58
C LEU A 16 -9.65 -17.76 2.99
N VAL A 17 -9.13 -17.01 3.93
CA VAL A 17 -9.91 -16.53 5.02
C VAL A 17 -10.90 -15.63 4.30
N SER A 18 -12.11 -16.15 4.04
CA SER A 18 -13.26 -15.29 4.00
C SER A 18 -13.22 -14.60 5.38
N ALA A 19 -12.55 -13.48 5.45
CA ALA A 19 -12.68 -12.57 6.55
C ALA A 19 -14.15 -12.17 6.50
N ASN A 20 -14.97 -12.88 7.29
CA ASN A 20 -16.21 -12.31 7.76
C ASN A 20 -15.73 -11.05 8.48
N ALA A 21 -15.87 -9.92 7.82
CA ALA A 21 -15.51 -8.67 8.39
C ALA A 21 -16.35 -8.54 9.66
N SER A 22 -15.70 -8.67 10.79
CA SER A 22 -16.32 -8.37 12.08
C SER A 22 -16.39 -6.87 12.25
N ALA A 23 -17.45 -6.38 12.88
CA ALA A 23 -17.56 -4.98 13.26
C ALA A 23 -16.30 -4.49 13.99
N VAL A 24 -15.92 -3.24 13.74
CA VAL A 24 -14.80 -2.59 14.45
C VAL A 24 -15.27 -2.17 15.83
N VAL A 25 -14.69 -2.72 16.88
CA VAL A 25 -14.96 -2.28 18.24
C VAL A 25 -14.20 -0.98 18.50
N LEU A 26 -14.93 0.14 18.51
CA LEU A 26 -14.37 1.48 18.63
C LEU A 26 -13.53 1.64 19.91
N GLY A 27 -12.26 2.02 19.74
CA GLY A 27 -11.32 2.19 20.86
C GLY A 27 -10.63 0.91 21.33
N THR A 28 -10.94 -0.26 20.74
CA THR A 28 -10.32 -1.55 21.07
C THR A 28 -9.59 -2.13 19.87
N ASP A 29 -10.23 -2.09 18.71
CA ASP A 29 -9.67 -2.63 17.49
C ASP A 29 -8.78 -1.60 16.76
N PRO A 30 -7.78 -2.06 16.00
CA PRO A 30 -7.01 -1.17 15.14
C PRO A 30 -7.88 -0.59 14.04
N ALA A 31 -7.51 0.60 13.55
CA ALA A 31 -8.15 1.20 12.39
C ALA A 31 -8.14 0.26 11.19
N ARG A 32 -9.24 0.21 10.45
CA ARG A 32 -9.35 -0.53 9.20
C ARG A 32 -8.48 0.13 8.14
N ARG A 33 -7.76 -0.67 7.37
CA ARG A 33 -6.76 -0.19 6.41
C ARG A 33 -7.29 -0.33 4.99
N TYR A 34 -7.62 0.80 4.36
CA TYR A 34 -7.97 0.83 2.94
C TYR A 34 -6.80 1.34 2.09
N ALA A 35 -6.81 1.00 0.81
CA ALA A 35 -5.78 1.44 -0.12
C ALA A 35 -5.80 2.96 -0.34
N VAL A 36 -4.64 3.58 -0.30
CA VAL A 36 -4.49 5.00 -0.63
C VAL A 36 -4.77 5.26 -2.11
N GLU A 37 -4.56 4.27 -2.95
CA GLU A 37 -4.72 4.29 -4.40
C GLU A 37 -6.19 4.26 -4.85
N LEU A 38 -7.15 4.00 -3.97
CA LEU A 38 -8.58 4.09 -4.31
C LEU A 38 -8.92 5.50 -4.78
N GLU A 39 -9.60 5.60 -5.92
CA GLU A 39 -10.10 6.88 -6.46
C GLU A 39 -11.16 7.48 -5.52
N LYS A 40 -10.95 8.70 -5.05
CA LYS A 40 -11.83 9.40 -4.11
C LYS A 40 -12.73 10.43 -4.82
N PRO A 41 -13.99 10.64 -4.39
CA PRO A 41 -14.66 9.94 -3.29
C PRO A 41 -14.98 8.47 -3.62
N VAL A 42 -14.89 7.59 -2.63
CA VAL A 42 -15.18 6.17 -2.82
C VAL A 42 -16.20 5.67 -1.79
N ALA A 43 -17.24 5.00 -2.29
CA ALA A 43 -18.17 4.28 -1.43
C ALA A 43 -17.56 2.94 -1.00
N LEU A 44 -17.54 2.71 0.30
CA LEU A 44 -17.16 1.42 0.87
C LEU A 44 -18.40 0.52 0.87
N THR A 45 -18.32 -0.59 0.18
CA THR A 45 -19.47 -1.49 -0.04
C THR A 45 -19.32 -2.83 0.65
N ASP A 46 -18.33 -2.96 1.51
CA ASP A 46 -18.17 -4.14 2.33
C ASP A 46 -19.10 -4.07 3.56
N LEU A 47 -19.59 -5.24 3.96
CA LEU A 47 -20.40 -5.40 5.18
C LEU A 47 -19.57 -5.22 6.47
N ALA A 48 -18.31 -4.87 6.29
CA ALA A 48 -17.33 -4.78 7.35
C ALA A 48 -17.17 -3.35 7.91
N ASP A 49 -17.93 -2.41 7.44
CA ASP A 49 -17.93 -1.02 7.93
C ASP A 49 -18.72 -0.84 9.23
N ASP A 50 -19.31 -1.93 9.72
CA ASP A 50 -19.99 -1.92 11.01
C ASP A 50 -19.02 -1.53 12.12
N VAL A 51 -19.47 -0.61 12.94
CA VAL A 51 -18.77 -0.21 14.13
C VAL A 51 -19.60 -0.57 15.37
N GLU A 52 -18.95 -1.12 16.35
CA GLU A 52 -19.54 -1.43 17.65
C GLU A 52 -18.92 -0.58 18.76
N PHE A 53 -19.71 -0.19 19.72
CA PHE A 53 -19.25 0.48 20.92
C PHE A 53 -20.11 0.14 22.12
N ALA A 54 -19.49 0.08 23.31
CA ALA A 54 -20.20 -0.06 24.55
C ALA A 54 -21.05 1.18 24.84
N LEU A 55 -22.18 0.99 25.52
CA LEU A 55 -23.11 2.06 25.82
C LEU A 55 -22.45 3.22 26.61
N GLY A 56 -21.55 2.90 27.55
CA GLY A 56 -20.73 3.88 28.27
C GLY A 56 -21.49 4.69 29.34
N TYR A 57 -22.78 4.41 29.55
CA TYR A 57 -23.63 5.12 30.49
C TYR A 57 -24.64 4.16 31.16
N ASN A 58 -24.93 4.39 32.42
CA ASN A 58 -25.95 3.64 33.16
C ASN A 58 -27.33 4.25 32.92
N PHE A 59 -28.30 3.46 32.45
CA PHE A 59 -29.67 3.89 32.25
C PHE A 59 -30.56 3.43 33.40
N SER A 60 -31.38 4.34 33.91
CA SER A 60 -32.51 4.02 34.79
C SER A 60 -33.68 3.43 33.98
N PRO A 61 -34.60 2.68 34.59
CA PRO A 61 -35.81 2.23 33.91
C PRO A 61 -36.57 3.38 33.23
N SER A 62 -37.02 3.19 32.01
CA SER A 62 -37.72 4.18 31.17
C SER A 62 -36.91 5.44 30.83
N GLU A 63 -35.61 5.47 31.10
CA GLU A 63 -34.79 6.63 30.80
C GLU A 63 -34.59 6.76 29.30
N VAL A 64 -34.65 8.01 28.79
CA VAL A 64 -34.36 8.35 27.39
C VAL A 64 -33.12 9.22 27.33
N ARG A 65 -32.17 8.85 26.47
CA ARG A 65 -30.99 9.63 26.15
C ARG A 65 -30.79 9.68 24.65
N TYR A 66 -29.84 10.51 24.21
CA TYR A 66 -29.59 10.72 22.76
C TYR A 66 -28.16 10.39 22.45
N GLY A 67 -27.98 9.36 21.60
CA GLY A 67 -26.71 8.93 21.10
C GLY A 67 -26.29 9.75 19.90
N ARG A 68 -25.00 10.02 19.79
CA ARG A 68 -24.35 10.60 18.62
C ARG A 68 -23.09 9.80 18.30
N PHE A 69 -23.04 9.27 17.09
CA PHE A 69 -21.81 8.74 16.50
C PHE A 69 -21.32 9.76 15.49
N GLU A 70 -20.10 10.25 15.64
CA GLU A 70 -19.52 11.26 14.77
C GLU A 70 -18.08 10.93 14.40
N CYS A 71 -17.73 11.19 13.17
CA CYS A 71 -16.40 11.00 12.62
C CYS A 71 -15.80 12.31 12.14
N THR A 72 -14.52 12.29 11.76
CA THR A 72 -13.87 13.42 11.10
C THR A 72 -14.53 13.72 9.75
N ALA A 73 -14.40 14.96 9.26
CA ALA A 73 -15.16 15.47 8.11
C ALA A 73 -14.82 14.85 6.73
N ASN A 74 -13.87 13.92 6.70
CA ASN A 74 -13.43 13.24 5.48
C ASN A 74 -14.17 11.91 5.19
N ILE A 75 -15.30 11.68 5.86
CA ILE A 75 -16.21 10.56 5.63
C ILE A 75 -17.65 11.04 5.64
N GLU A 76 -18.50 10.42 4.85
CA GLU A 76 -19.96 10.51 4.93
C GLU A 76 -20.52 9.16 5.36
N ILE A 77 -21.49 9.18 6.29
CA ILE A 77 -22.16 8.00 6.82
C ILE A 77 -23.51 7.89 6.12
N ASP A 78 -23.62 7.00 5.14
CA ASP A 78 -24.80 6.84 4.32
C ASP A 78 -25.67 5.67 4.80
N ALA A 79 -26.99 5.77 4.57
CA ALA A 79 -27.97 4.75 4.89
C ALA A 79 -27.80 4.07 6.28
N PRO A 80 -27.50 4.80 7.37
CA PRO A 80 -27.14 4.19 8.65
C PRO A 80 -28.30 3.43 9.27
N VAL A 81 -28.04 2.21 9.71
CA VAL A 81 -28.92 1.40 10.55
C VAL A 81 -28.25 1.22 11.91
N VAL A 82 -28.92 1.62 12.97
CA VAL A 82 -28.40 1.48 14.32
C VAL A 82 -29.21 0.44 15.07
N VAL A 83 -28.51 -0.54 15.65
CA VAL A 83 -29.14 -1.62 16.40
C VAL A 83 -28.57 -1.72 17.81
N SER A 84 -29.41 -2.12 18.73
CA SER A 84 -29.01 -2.49 20.09
C SER A 84 -28.69 -3.98 20.13
N GLY A 85 -27.60 -4.38 20.75
CA GLY A 85 -27.28 -5.78 21.01
C GLY A 85 -28.30 -6.47 21.94
N ASP A 86 -29.14 -5.68 22.61
CA ASP A 86 -30.28 -6.17 23.37
C ASP A 86 -31.53 -5.31 23.12
N PRO A 87 -32.23 -5.49 21.99
CA PRO A 87 -33.37 -4.68 21.60
C PRO A 87 -34.60 -4.88 22.53
N ALA A 88 -34.63 -5.90 23.36
CA ALA A 88 -35.70 -6.11 24.35
C ALA A 88 -35.58 -5.15 25.54
N ASN A 89 -34.34 -4.79 25.88
CA ASN A 89 -34.04 -3.92 27.02
C ASN A 89 -33.63 -2.49 26.65
N MET A 90 -33.21 -2.27 25.38
CA MET A 90 -32.84 -0.95 24.89
C MET A 90 -33.37 -0.74 23.46
N ALA A 91 -34.34 0.15 23.33
CA ALA A 91 -34.86 0.54 22.02
C ALA A 91 -34.05 1.68 21.40
N VAL A 92 -33.75 1.57 20.10
CA VAL A 92 -33.13 2.62 19.30
C VAL A 92 -34.23 3.32 18.48
N GLY A 93 -34.28 4.64 18.54
CA GLY A 93 -35.21 5.45 17.76
C GLY A 93 -34.68 5.76 16.35
N ALA A 94 -35.43 6.61 15.63
CA ALA A 94 -35.07 6.98 14.28
C ALA A 94 -33.67 7.62 14.21
N VAL A 95 -32.87 7.15 13.23
CA VAL A 95 -31.52 7.67 12.94
C VAL A 95 -31.66 8.90 12.06
N ASN A 96 -30.92 9.94 12.37
CA ASN A 96 -30.84 11.19 11.62
C ASN A 96 -29.39 11.53 11.32
N GLY A 97 -29.14 12.34 10.30
CA GLY A 97 -27.80 12.80 9.93
C GLY A 97 -27.14 11.98 8.82
N ALA A 98 -27.86 11.07 8.15
CA ALA A 98 -27.36 10.36 6.98
C ALA A 98 -26.80 11.33 5.90
N GLY A 99 -25.73 10.93 5.22
CA GLY A 99 -25.00 11.78 4.26
C GLY A 99 -24.14 12.85 4.91
N THR A 100 -23.82 12.71 6.18
CA THR A 100 -22.92 13.61 6.92
C THR A 100 -21.94 12.79 7.77
N PRO A 101 -20.85 13.39 8.29
CA PRO A 101 -19.92 12.67 9.16
C PRO A 101 -20.49 12.34 10.56
N ALA A 102 -21.76 12.66 10.84
CA ALA A 102 -22.33 12.41 12.15
C ALA A 102 -23.82 12.01 12.09
N ILE A 103 -24.14 10.94 12.78
CA ILE A 103 -25.52 10.49 12.99
C ILE A 103 -25.93 10.62 14.45
N PHE A 104 -27.23 10.79 14.70
CA PHE A 104 -27.78 10.85 16.05
C PHE A 104 -29.16 10.22 16.11
N PHE A 105 -29.50 9.64 17.28
CA PHE A 105 -30.69 8.87 17.51
C PHE A 105 -31.05 8.86 19.03
N SER A 106 -32.27 8.45 19.35
CA SER A 106 -32.66 8.25 20.78
C SER A 106 -32.38 6.81 21.21
N LEU A 107 -32.04 6.66 22.46
CA LEU A 107 -31.93 5.41 23.22
C LEU A 107 -32.95 5.41 24.35
N THR A 108 -33.78 4.38 24.46
CA THR A 108 -34.83 4.26 25.47
C THR A 108 -34.67 2.94 26.20
N ALA A 109 -34.42 3.01 27.50
CA ALA A 109 -34.36 1.82 28.36
C ALA A 109 -35.77 1.26 28.65
N ASP A 110 -35.87 -0.07 28.76
CA ASP A 110 -37.10 -0.76 29.15
C ASP A 110 -37.59 -0.29 30.52
N PRO A 111 -38.92 -0.18 30.78
CA PRO A 111 -39.45 0.25 32.04
C PRO A 111 -39.13 -0.65 33.25
N GLY A 112 -38.79 -1.90 33.01
CA GLY A 112 -38.58 -2.89 34.07
C GLY A 112 -37.13 -3.07 34.54
N LEU A 113 -36.15 -2.47 33.84
CA LEU A 113 -34.73 -2.79 34.05
C LEU A 113 -33.85 -1.55 34.03
N ALA A 114 -32.91 -1.49 34.98
CA ALA A 114 -31.76 -0.59 34.89
C ALA A 114 -30.63 -1.25 34.07
N ILE A 115 -30.02 -0.49 33.16
CA ILE A 115 -28.98 -1.01 32.25
C ILE A 115 -27.63 -0.46 32.69
N ALA A 116 -26.68 -1.34 32.97
CA ALA A 116 -25.32 -0.97 33.34
C ALA A 116 -24.52 -0.50 32.12
N THR A 117 -23.45 0.26 32.35
CA THR A 117 -22.57 0.91 31.37
C THR A 117 -22.12 0.00 30.22
N ASP A 118 -21.76 -1.24 30.51
CA ASP A 118 -21.17 -2.16 29.54
C ASP A 118 -22.10 -3.35 29.23
N ALA A 119 -23.37 -3.27 29.65
CA ALA A 119 -24.31 -4.37 29.47
C ALA A 119 -24.82 -4.52 28.03
N ILE A 120 -24.78 -3.45 27.27
CA ILE A 120 -25.29 -3.42 25.87
C ILE A 120 -24.27 -2.79 24.96
N VAL A 121 -24.08 -3.43 23.83
CA VAL A 121 -23.31 -2.92 22.69
C VAL A 121 -24.29 -2.26 21.70
N ILE A 122 -23.91 -1.12 21.17
CA ILE A 122 -24.61 -0.47 20.06
C ILE A 122 -23.78 -0.71 18.81
N ALA A 123 -24.40 -1.20 17.76
CA ALA A 123 -23.80 -1.39 16.44
C ALA A 123 -24.38 -0.37 15.45
N VAL A 124 -23.52 0.18 14.61
CA VAL A 124 -23.88 1.02 13.48
C VAL A 124 -23.43 0.31 12.21
N ASP A 125 -24.41 -0.08 11.41
CA ASP A 125 -24.23 -0.58 10.06
C ASP A 125 -24.52 0.59 9.09
N ALA A 126 -23.59 0.94 8.23
CA ALA A 126 -23.71 2.07 7.33
C ALA A 126 -22.88 1.89 6.06
N ASP A 127 -23.43 2.33 4.94
CA ASP A 127 -22.63 2.59 3.75
C ASP A 127 -21.80 3.83 4.01
N ASN A 128 -20.48 3.71 4.00
CA ASN A 128 -19.57 4.84 4.25
C ASN A 128 -18.92 5.30 2.95
N SER A 129 -18.78 6.61 2.76
CA SER A 129 -18.07 7.19 1.65
C SER A 129 -16.82 7.93 2.13
N LEU A 130 -15.62 7.47 1.73
CA LEU A 130 -14.36 8.17 1.99
C LEU A 130 -14.18 9.30 0.98
N LEU A 131 -13.99 10.52 1.46
CA LEU A 131 -13.85 11.72 0.62
C LEU A 131 -12.40 12.00 0.23
N ASP A 132 -11.45 11.55 1.05
CA ASP A 132 -10.01 11.69 0.83
C ASP A 132 -9.21 10.57 1.54
N ASN A 133 -7.89 10.69 1.53
CA ASN A 133 -6.98 9.72 2.13
C ASN A 133 -6.60 10.03 3.60
N ALA A 134 -7.17 11.06 4.22
CA ALA A 134 -6.89 11.37 5.61
C ALA A 134 -7.47 10.29 6.54
N ALA A 135 -6.80 10.08 7.67
CA ALA A 135 -7.30 9.12 8.65
C ALA A 135 -8.65 9.55 9.22
N VAL A 136 -9.58 8.60 9.29
CA VAL A 136 -10.89 8.79 9.90
C VAL A 136 -10.83 8.36 11.36
N ASN A 137 -11.19 9.28 12.24
CA ASN A 137 -11.38 9.00 13.66
C ASN A 137 -12.81 9.26 14.02
N CYS A 138 -13.42 8.38 14.85
CA CYS A 138 -14.80 8.48 15.23
C CYS A 138 -14.97 8.50 16.75
N ALA A 139 -16.05 9.10 17.23
CA ALA A 139 -16.40 9.20 18.64
C ALA A 139 -17.85 8.80 18.84
N TRP A 140 -18.09 8.05 19.91
CA TRP A 140 -19.41 7.80 20.45
C TRP A 140 -19.67 8.73 21.63
N SER A 141 -20.85 9.35 21.68
CA SER A 141 -21.23 10.27 22.75
C SER A 141 -22.71 10.13 23.09
N ILE A 142 -23.05 10.36 24.36
CA ILE A 142 -24.42 10.41 24.87
C ILE A 142 -24.73 11.81 25.39
N TYR A 143 -25.94 12.29 25.07
CA TYR A 143 -26.44 13.62 25.41
C TYR A 143 -27.76 13.55 26.17
N ASP A 144 -28.01 14.61 26.93
CA ASP A 144 -29.26 14.77 27.73
C ASP A 144 -30.46 15.12 26.84
N GLN A 145 -30.25 15.86 25.76
CA GLN A 145 -31.33 16.36 24.89
C GLN A 145 -31.05 16.14 23.41
N PRO A 146 -32.10 15.98 22.55
CA PRO A 146 -31.94 15.72 21.14
C PRO A 146 -31.22 16.85 20.40
N SER A 147 -31.49 18.11 20.75
CA SER A 147 -30.82 19.25 20.12
C SER A 147 -29.31 19.31 20.39
N GLN A 148 -28.89 18.80 21.54
CA GLN A 148 -27.47 18.70 21.91
C GLN A 148 -26.78 17.57 21.14
N ALA A 149 -27.42 16.42 21.01
CA ALA A 149 -26.92 15.33 20.16
C ALA A 149 -26.84 15.75 18.69
N GLN A 150 -27.80 16.52 18.19
CA GLN A 150 -27.77 17.07 16.85
C GLN A 150 -26.61 18.06 16.66
N ALA A 151 -26.43 18.99 17.60
CA ALA A 151 -25.38 20.01 17.52
C ALA A 151 -23.98 19.46 17.77
N GLY A 152 -23.84 18.41 18.58
CA GLY A 152 -22.55 17.87 19.02
C GLY A 152 -21.82 18.76 20.02
N GLY A 153 -20.55 18.50 20.25
CA GLY A 153 -19.71 19.27 21.15
C GLY A 153 -19.88 18.90 22.62
N ALA A 154 -19.50 19.79 23.55
CA ALA A 154 -19.45 19.48 24.97
C ALA A 154 -20.77 19.81 25.75
N ALA A 155 -21.63 20.64 25.17
CA ALA A 155 -22.87 21.07 25.87
C ALA A 155 -23.86 19.91 26.03
N GLY A 156 -24.24 19.62 27.27
CA GLY A 156 -25.15 18.53 27.60
C GLY A 156 -24.65 17.12 27.32
N ARG A 157 -23.37 16.96 26.97
CA ARG A 157 -22.75 15.66 26.80
C ARG A 157 -22.50 15.01 28.14
N ILE A 158 -23.04 13.81 28.30
CA ILE A 158 -22.97 13.03 29.53
C ILE A 158 -21.81 12.04 29.48
N TYR A 159 -21.54 11.47 28.27
CA TYR A 159 -20.50 10.50 28.03
C TYR A 159 -19.85 10.71 26.68
N THR A 160 -18.60 10.32 26.56
CA THR A 160 -17.90 10.21 25.26
C THR A 160 -16.72 9.26 25.35
N THR A 161 -16.47 8.51 24.27
CA THR A 161 -15.22 7.74 24.07
C THR A 161 -14.04 8.65 23.74
N GLY A 162 -14.29 9.90 23.32
CA GLY A 162 -13.34 10.67 22.53
C GLY A 162 -13.16 10.08 21.13
N TYR A 163 -12.41 10.80 20.27
CA TYR A 163 -12.10 10.30 18.94
C TYR A 163 -11.12 9.13 18.99
N GLN A 164 -11.50 8.03 18.37
CA GLN A 164 -10.73 6.80 18.26
C GLN A 164 -10.47 6.49 16.79
N PRO A 165 -9.33 5.87 16.44
CA PRO A 165 -9.04 5.45 15.06
C PRO A 165 -10.13 4.51 14.52
N PHE A 166 -10.64 4.79 13.33
CA PHE A 166 -11.65 3.95 12.67
C PHE A 166 -11.15 3.45 11.31
N ILE A 167 -10.74 4.36 10.42
CA ILE A 167 -10.21 4.02 9.09
C ILE A 167 -8.88 4.74 8.88
N THR A 168 -7.96 4.09 8.15
CA THR A 168 -6.72 4.68 7.69
C THR A 168 -6.43 4.26 6.25
N SER A 169 -5.94 5.19 5.43
CA SER A 169 -5.45 4.88 4.10
C SER A 169 -3.95 4.57 4.15
N VAL A 170 -3.54 3.49 3.50
CA VAL A 170 -2.13 3.05 3.47
C VAL A 170 -1.75 2.60 2.06
N PRO A 171 -0.47 2.73 1.65
CA PRO A 171 -0.01 2.22 0.37
C PRO A 171 -0.26 0.71 0.24
N SER A 172 -0.60 0.28 -0.97
CA SER A 172 -0.85 -1.12 -1.30
C SER A 172 0.39 -1.83 -1.82
N PHE A 173 1.30 -1.10 -2.42
CA PHE A 173 2.51 -1.63 -3.06
C PHE A 173 3.74 -0.80 -2.71
N SER A 174 4.89 -1.35 -3.04
CA SER A 174 6.19 -0.67 -2.97
C SER A 174 6.95 -0.86 -4.29
N PHE A 175 7.69 0.17 -4.69
CA PHE A 175 8.65 0.14 -5.78
C PHE A 175 9.98 0.66 -5.25
N THR A 176 10.93 -0.26 -5.03
CA THR A 176 12.19 0.04 -4.35
C THR A 176 13.36 -0.66 -5.03
N ALA A 177 14.56 -0.15 -4.83
CA ALA A 177 15.78 -0.78 -5.32
C ALA A 177 16.82 -0.91 -4.20
N THR A 178 17.61 -1.98 -4.30
CA THR A 178 18.84 -2.15 -3.50
C THR A 178 20.03 -2.02 -4.46
N PRO A 179 20.72 -0.86 -4.47
CA PRO A 179 21.79 -0.61 -5.40
C PRO A 179 22.96 -1.57 -5.25
N GLY A 180 23.46 -1.99 -6.40
CA GLY A 180 24.66 -2.81 -6.52
C GLY A 180 25.63 -2.24 -7.55
N GLN A 181 26.71 -2.99 -7.80
CA GLN A 181 27.76 -2.57 -8.73
C GLN A 181 28.22 -3.74 -9.58
N ALA A 182 28.22 -3.56 -10.90
CA ALA A 182 28.85 -4.47 -11.85
C ALA A 182 30.19 -3.89 -12.31
N ILE A 183 31.22 -4.72 -12.43
CA ILE A 183 32.59 -4.27 -12.73
C ILE A 183 32.97 -4.74 -14.13
N ALA A 184 33.15 -3.81 -15.06
CA ALA A 184 33.70 -4.09 -16.38
C ALA A 184 35.21 -4.30 -16.28
N ASP A 185 35.72 -5.40 -16.91
CA ASP A 185 37.09 -5.85 -16.72
C ASP A 185 38.04 -5.32 -17.80
N VAL A 186 39.09 -4.63 -17.38
CA VAL A 186 40.15 -4.15 -18.27
C VAL A 186 40.93 -5.28 -18.93
N GLU A 187 41.01 -6.45 -18.27
CA GLU A 187 41.72 -7.64 -18.76
C GLU A 187 40.81 -8.64 -19.51
N ALA A 188 39.60 -8.20 -19.90
CA ALA A 188 38.66 -9.06 -20.62
C ALA A 188 39.31 -9.68 -21.87
N PRO A 189 39.12 -11.00 -22.14
CA PRO A 189 39.90 -11.76 -23.12
C PRO A 189 39.68 -11.33 -24.59
N THR A 190 38.55 -10.66 -24.88
CA THR A 190 38.19 -10.19 -26.23
C THR A 190 38.55 -8.73 -26.49
N GLY A 191 38.92 -7.99 -25.42
CA GLY A 191 39.29 -6.57 -25.45
C GLY A 191 38.99 -5.91 -24.14
N ALA A 192 39.65 -4.79 -23.82
CA ALA A 192 39.46 -4.09 -22.58
C ALA A 192 37.98 -3.69 -22.40
N TYR A 193 37.41 -4.03 -21.24
CA TYR A 193 36.02 -3.73 -20.84
C TYR A 193 34.92 -4.38 -21.70
N THR A 194 35.22 -5.35 -22.54
CA THR A 194 34.22 -6.05 -23.36
C THR A 194 33.45 -7.13 -22.57
N GLN A 195 33.83 -7.39 -21.34
CA GLN A 195 33.19 -8.30 -20.42
C GLN A 195 33.25 -7.76 -18.98
N PHE A 196 32.46 -8.31 -18.11
CA PHE A 196 32.53 -8.05 -16.67
C PHE A 196 33.57 -8.94 -15.99
N LEU A 197 33.99 -8.52 -14.81
CA LEU A 197 34.84 -9.32 -13.93
C LEU A 197 34.13 -10.64 -13.58
N GLY A 198 34.56 -11.74 -14.15
CA GLY A 198 33.95 -13.05 -13.97
C GLY A 198 33.09 -13.57 -15.12
N GLY A 199 32.95 -12.81 -16.24
CA GLY A 199 32.25 -13.29 -17.43
C GLY A 199 31.42 -12.26 -18.18
N THR A 200 30.50 -12.76 -18.98
CA THR A 200 29.65 -11.90 -19.83
C THR A 200 28.42 -11.35 -19.12
N LEU A 201 27.97 -11.99 -18.03
CA LEU A 201 26.81 -11.56 -17.24
C LEU A 201 27.27 -10.94 -15.93
N ALA A 202 26.73 -9.79 -15.58
CA ALA A 202 26.83 -9.25 -14.24
C ALA A 202 25.50 -8.62 -13.80
N PHE A 203 25.28 -8.60 -12.49
CA PHE A 203 24.16 -7.93 -11.86
C PHE A 203 24.64 -6.63 -11.21
N PHE A 204 23.88 -5.56 -11.40
CA PHE A 204 24.21 -4.22 -10.91
C PHE A 204 23.29 -3.75 -9.79
N GLY A 205 22.32 -4.53 -9.38
CA GLY A 205 21.42 -4.23 -8.25
C GLY A 205 20.20 -5.12 -8.20
N ASP A 206 19.38 -4.93 -7.17
CA ASP A 206 18.08 -5.57 -7.06
C ASP A 206 16.98 -4.52 -7.25
N LEU A 207 15.86 -4.92 -7.85
CA LEU A 207 14.68 -4.09 -8.03
C LEU A 207 13.46 -4.88 -7.57
N ASP A 208 12.66 -4.27 -6.68
CA ASP A 208 11.50 -4.89 -6.08
C ASP A 208 10.24 -4.06 -6.35
N PHE A 209 9.26 -4.67 -7.01
CA PHE A 209 7.93 -4.15 -7.27
C PHE A 209 6.92 -5.18 -6.73
N GLU A 210 6.42 -4.95 -5.53
CA GLU A 210 5.64 -5.93 -4.78
C GLU A 210 4.54 -5.29 -3.94
N LEU A 211 3.54 -6.09 -3.58
CA LEU A 211 2.56 -5.67 -2.57
C LEU A 211 3.27 -5.52 -1.21
N VAL A 212 2.76 -4.59 -0.41
CA VAL A 212 3.21 -4.49 1.00
C VAL A 212 2.89 -5.78 1.75
N ALA A 213 3.70 -6.13 2.77
CA ALA A 213 3.58 -7.39 3.50
C ALA A 213 2.19 -7.66 4.13
N ALA A 214 1.42 -6.61 4.39
CA ALA A 214 0.04 -6.68 4.83
C ALA A 214 -0.81 -5.75 3.95
N PRO A 215 -1.27 -6.21 2.78
CA PRO A 215 -2.03 -5.38 1.86
C PRO A 215 -3.32 -4.84 2.50
N PRO A 216 -3.72 -3.60 2.19
CA PRO A 216 -4.97 -3.03 2.66
C PRO A 216 -6.19 -3.64 1.96
N TYR A 217 -7.36 -3.16 2.35
CA TYR A 217 -8.61 -3.53 1.71
C TYR A 217 -8.94 -2.64 0.50
N ASN A 218 -9.61 -3.25 -0.46
CA ASN A 218 -10.34 -2.58 -1.52
C ASN A 218 -11.65 -1.99 -0.98
N ALA A 219 -12.33 -1.16 -1.74
CA ALA A 219 -13.63 -0.56 -1.38
C ALA A 219 -14.73 -1.61 -1.08
N ASN A 220 -14.63 -2.82 -1.61
CA ASN A 220 -15.55 -3.92 -1.36
C ASN A 220 -15.13 -4.84 -0.20
N GLY A 221 -14.13 -4.45 0.60
CA GLY A 221 -13.61 -5.22 1.74
C GLY A 221 -12.73 -6.41 1.39
N SER A 222 -12.47 -6.68 0.11
CA SER A 222 -11.49 -7.69 -0.28
C SER A 222 -10.07 -7.17 -0.05
N VAL A 223 -9.14 -8.06 0.28
CA VAL A 223 -7.73 -7.71 0.33
C VAL A 223 -7.27 -7.38 -1.09
N ILE A 224 -6.59 -6.27 -1.27
CA ILE A 224 -6.07 -5.84 -2.56
C ILE A 224 -5.05 -6.83 -3.11
N THR A 225 -5.13 -7.06 -4.42
CA THR A 225 -4.16 -7.82 -5.20
C THR A 225 -3.47 -6.92 -6.22
N PHE A 226 -2.36 -7.39 -6.79
CA PHE A 226 -1.67 -6.68 -7.88
C PHE A 226 -2.57 -6.47 -9.10
N ALA A 227 -3.34 -7.49 -9.44
CA ALA A 227 -4.28 -7.45 -10.56
C ALA A 227 -5.49 -6.51 -10.33
N ASP A 228 -5.78 -6.13 -9.09
CA ASP A 228 -6.77 -5.08 -8.81
C ASP A 228 -6.20 -3.69 -9.14
N LEU A 229 -4.94 -3.46 -8.83
CA LEU A 229 -4.28 -2.15 -8.93
C LEU A 229 -3.87 -1.81 -10.37
N PHE A 230 -3.20 -2.75 -11.06
CA PHE A 230 -2.44 -2.47 -12.28
C PHE A 230 -3.02 -3.16 -13.51
N ASP A 231 -3.17 -2.38 -14.58
CA ASP A 231 -3.49 -2.89 -15.92
C ASP A 231 -2.28 -3.59 -16.55
N ALA A 232 -2.55 -4.45 -17.53
CA ALA A 232 -1.53 -5.17 -18.31
C ALA A 232 -0.58 -4.26 -19.11
N ALA A 233 -0.91 -2.98 -19.27
CA ALA A 233 -0.07 -1.99 -19.94
C ALA A 233 0.96 -1.32 -19.01
N THR A 234 0.98 -1.66 -17.72
CA THR A 234 1.99 -1.15 -16.78
C THR A 234 3.37 -1.64 -17.16
N THR A 235 4.35 -0.71 -17.21
CA THR A 235 5.73 -1.01 -17.58
C THR A 235 6.72 -0.49 -16.54
N ILE A 236 7.91 -1.10 -16.52
CA ILE A 236 9.08 -0.55 -15.84
C ILE A 236 10.11 -0.23 -16.91
N GLU A 237 10.65 0.97 -16.89
CA GLU A 237 11.76 1.39 -17.72
C GLU A 237 13.00 1.57 -16.87
N VAL A 238 14.10 1.00 -17.34
CA VAL A 238 15.44 1.17 -16.75
C VAL A 238 16.28 1.99 -17.70
N GLU A 239 16.68 3.17 -17.27
CA GLU A 239 17.57 4.07 -18.00
C GLU A 239 19.03 3.80 -17.62
N GLY A 240 19.93 3.76 -18.61
CA GLY A 240 21.35 3.55 -18.45
C GLY A 240 22.06 3.34 -19.79
N ASP A 241 23.33 2.95 -19.79
CA ASP A 241 24.07 2.63 -21.02
C ASP A 241 23.97 1.15 -21.35
N PHE A 242 23.28 0.82 -22.43
CA PHE A 242 23.11 -0.54 -22.96
C PHE A 242 23.81 -0.74 -24.31
N THR A 243 24.67 0.20 -24.78
CA THR A 243 25.34 0.14 -26.09
C THR A 243 26.20 -1.11 -26.29
N ALA A 244 26.80 -1.63 -25.20
CA ALA A 244 27.58 -2.86 -25.20
C ALA A 244 26.80 -4.09 -24.73
N ALA A 245 25.48 -4.00 -24.55
CA ALA A 245 24.65 -5.11 -24.15
C ALA A 245 24.26 -6.00 -25.32
N ALA A 246 24.35 -7.31 -25.13
CA ALA A 246 23.73 -8.31 -26.02
C ALA A 246 22.28 -8.56 -25.54
N ASP A 247 22.06 -8.44 -24.24
CA ASP A 247 20.77 -8.57 -23.59
C ASP A 247 20.82 -7.89 -22.21
N THR A 248 19.65 -7.49 -21.71
CA THR A 248 19.47 -7.02 -20.35
C THR A 248 18.25 -7.67 -19.77
N GLY A 249 18.30 -8.04 -18.51
CA GLY A 249 17.23 -8.82 -17.94
C GLY A 249 17.26 -8.91 -16.43
N TRP A 250 16.23 -9.57 -15.96
CA TRP A 250 15.98 -9.88 -14.57
C TRP A 250 16.28 -11.34 -14.29
N ASN A 251 16.94 -11.64 -13.20
CA ASN A 251 17.36 -13.00 -12.86
C ASN A 251 16.20 -14.03 -12.85
N PHE A 252 14.98 -13.60 -12.52
CA PHE A 252 13.81 -14.49 -12.45
C PHE A 252 12.81 -14.32 -13.58
N TYR A 253 12.86 -13.19 -14.33
CA TYR A 253 11.83 -12.84 -15.32
C TYR A 253 12.35 -12.83 -16.76
N GLY A 254 13.65 -13.04 -16.95
CA GLY A 254 14.25 -13.13 -18.28
C GLY A 254 14.66 -11.77 -18.84
N SER A 255 14.76 -11.71 -20.17
CA SER A 255 15.18 -10.51 -20.89
C SER A 255 14.15 -9.41 -20.84
N ALA A 256 14.57 -8.16 -21.05
CA ALA A 256 13.68 -7.05 -21.33
C ALA A 256 12.79 -7.35 -22.53
N ASP A 257 11.54 -6.88 -22.51
CA ASP A 257 10.65 -6.98 -23.67
C ASP A 257 11.18 -6.19 -24.86
N SER A 258 11.84 -5.08 -24.58
CA SER A 258 12.61 -4.31 -25.56
C SER A 258 13.71 -3.51 -24.88
N PHE A 259 14.81 -3.25 -25.58
CA PHE A 259 15.80 -2.28 -25.13
C PHE A 259 16.45 -1.55 -26.31
N THR A 260 16.94 -0.37 -26.02
CA THR A 260 17.73 0.50 -26.90
C THR A 260 19.11 0.72 -26.29
N ASP A 261 19.92 1.59 -26.86
CA ASP A 261 21.23 1.95 -26.29
C ASP A 261 21.14 2.62 -24.90
N THR A 262 19.95 3.11 -24.51
CA THR A 262 19.79 3.91 -23.29
C THR A 262 18.61 3.52 -22.39
N VAL A 263 17.69 2.69 -22.85
CA VAL A 263 16.48 2.32 -22.10
C VAL A 263 16.17 0.84 -22.32
N ALA A 264 15.90 0.14 -21.24
CA ALA A 264 15.32 -1.20 -21.25
C ALA A 264 13.89 -1.16 -20.67
N THR A 265 12.92 -1.77 -21.38
CA THR A 265 11.50 -1.77 -21.01
C THR A 265 11.04 -3.18 -20.64
N TYR A 266 10.34 -3.30 -19.53
CA TYR A 266 9.76 -4.54 -19.01
C TYR A 266 8.25 -4.38 -18.85
N ASN A 267 7.46 -5.24 -19.48
CA ASN A 267 6.01 -5.30 -19.30
C ASN A 267 5.69 -6.10 -18.06
N VAL A 268 5.21 -5.45 -17.03
CA VAL A 268 4.93 -6.11 -15.75
C VAL A 268 3.53 -6.73 -15.67
N GLY A 269 2.58 -6.27 -16.50
CA GLY A 269 1.32 -6.95 -16.76
C GLY A 269 0.48 -7.26 -15.52
N GLY A 270 0.52 -6.43 -14.48
CA GLY A 270 -0.24 -6.68 -13.26
C GLY A 270 0.34 -7.79 -12.37
N ASN A 271 1.64 -8.06 -12.47
CA ASN A 271 2.36 -9.03 -11.64
C ASN A 271 3.42 -8.36 -10.77
N GLU A 272 3.73 -8.98 -9.65
CA GLU A 272 4.87 -8.60 -8.82
C GLU A 272 6.18 -8.91 -9.54
N PHE A 273 7.18 -8.05 -9.34
CA PHE A 273 8.51 -8.19 -9.89
C PHE A 273 9.55 -7.96 -8.81
N PHE A 274 10.43 -8.92 -8.61
CA PHE A 274 11.53 -8.81 -7.67
C PHE A 274 12.74 -9.58 -8.16
N GLY A 275 13.91 -9.05 -7.91
CA GLY A 275 15.18 -9.75 -8.17
C GLY A 275 16.27 -8.88 -8.76
N GLN A 276 17.36 -9.54 -9.11
CA GLN A 276 18.58 -8.90 -9.58
C GLN A 276 18.46 -8.43 -11.03
N MET A 277 18.82 -7.17 -11.24
CA MET A 277 18.94 -6.55 -12.57
C MET A 277 20.34 -6.77 -13.12
N GLY A 278 20.43 -7.25 -14.36
CA GLY A 278 21.70 -7.60 -14.95
C GLY A 278 21.83 -7.22 -16.42
N ILE A 279 23.06 -7.24 -16.91
CA ILE A 279 23.45 -7.03 -18.31
C ILE A 279 24.26 -8.21 -18.79
N ILE A 280 23.97 -8.67 -20.01
CA ILE A 280 24.82 -9.59 -20.75
C ILE A 280 25.61 -8.76 -21.77
N ALA A 281 26.94 -8.71 -21.64
CA ALA A 281 27.83 -8.01 -22.56
C ALA A 281 27.84 -8.67 -23.94
N ASN A 282 27.86 -7.87 -25.02
CA ASN A 282 27.95 -8.36 -26.39
C ASN A 282 29.38 -8.87 -26.78
N THR A 283 30.37 -8.68 -25.91
CA THR A 283 31.78 -9.07 -26.06
C THR A 283 32.54 -8.38 -27.20
N ILE A 284 31.94 -7.37 -27.79
CA ILE A 284 32.51 -6.62 -28.95
C ILE A 284 32.79 -5.18 -28.52
N ASP A 285 31.78 -4.52 -27.98
CA ASP A 285 31.85 -3.12 -27.60
C ASP A 285 32.25 -2.97 -26.13
N PRO A 286 33.06 -1.95 -25.79
CA PRO A 286 33.44 -1.72 -24.40
C PRO A 286 32.27 -1.21 -23.54
N LEU A 287 31.95 -1.90 -22.45
CA LEU A 287 31.01 -1.47 -21.42
C LEU A 287 31.44 -0.09 -20.88
N GLN A 288 30.51 0.86 -20.84
CA GLN A 288 30.76 2.19 -20.29
C GLN A 288 30.40 2.23 -18.81
N GLU A 289 31.03 3.16 -18.08
CA GLU A 289 30.57 3.51 -16.74
C GLU A 289 29.23 4.22 -16.86
N SER A 290 28.24 3.73 -16.12
CA SER A 290 26.87 4.25 -16.16
C SER A 290 26.10 3.93 -14.89
N ASP A 291 25.27 4.88 -14.48
CA ASP A 291 24.24 4.69 -13.49
C ASP A 291 22.96 4.12 -14.14
N TYR A 292 22.26 3.26 -13.41
CA TYR A 292 21.00 2.67 -13.87
C TYR A 292 19.87 3.07 -12.91
N ASN A 293 18.84 3.68 -13.49
CA ASN A 293 17.68 4.18 -12.74
C ASN A 293 16.40 3.56 -13.31
N ALA A 294 15.52 3.11 -12.45
CA ALA A 294 14.25 2.51 -12.85
C ALA A 294 13.07 3.45 -12.54
N THR A 295 12.12 3.51 -13.48
CA THR A 295 10.84 4.23 -13.32
C THR A 295 9.69 3.27 -13.62
N LEU A 296 8.72 3.21 -12.72
CA LEU A 296 7.45 2.52 -12.92
C LEU A 296 6.49 3.48 -13.62
N PHE A 297 6.06 3.15 -14.83
CA PHE A 297 4.97 3.80 -15.55
C PHE A 297 3.68 3.04 -15.27
N ALA A 298 2.94 3.51 -14.31
CA ALA A 298 1.78 2.81 -13.78
C ALA A 298 0.53 3.09 -14.62
N VAL A 299 -0.13 2.05 -15.09
CA VAL A 299 -1.48 2.14 -15.65
C VAL A 299 -2.43 1.51 -14.64
N ALA A 300 -3.21 2.37 -13.95
CA ALA A 300 -4.13 1.92 -12.92
C ALA A 300 -5.39 1.29 -13.55
N ASN A 301 -5.91 0.27 -12.90
CA ASN A 301 -7.23 -0.28 -13.21
C ASN A 301 -8.35 0.70 -12.79
N PRO A 302 -9.56 0.60 -13.37
CA PRO A 302 -10.69 1.45 -12.98
C PRO A 302 -10.98 1.39 -11.48
N GLY A 303 -11.19 2.58 -10.87
CA GLY A 303 -11.42 2.74 -9.44
C GLY A 303 -10.15 2.99 -8.62
N PHE A 304 -8.99 3.06 -9.30
CA PHE A 304 -7.71 3.38 -8.67
C PHE A 304 -7.03 4.56 -9.37
N VAL A 305 -6.24 5.30 -8.61
CA VAL A 305 -5.37 6.37 -9.10
C VAL A 305 -3.96 6.07 -8.59
N ILE A 306 -3.05 5.86 -9.53
CA ILE A 306 -1.66 5.53 -9.24
C ILE A 306 -0.79 6.40 -10.14
N ASP A 307 0.07 7.20 -9.53
CA ASP A 307 1.05 8.01 -10.25
C ASP A 307 2.29 7.14 -10.60
N ASP A 308 3.04 7.58 -11.61
CA ASP A 308 4.34 7.01 -11.93
C ASP A 308 5.29 7.13 -10.73
N VAL A 309 6.09 6.10 -10.48
CA VAL A 309 7.01 6.04 -9.35
C VAL A 309 8.45 5.95 -9.82
N GLY A 310 9.28 6.82 -9.32
CA GLY A 310 10.70 6.84 -9.64
C GLY A 310 11.17 8.24 -10.11
N PRO A 311 12.37 8.34 -10.69
CA PRO A 311 13.33 7.26 -10.83
C PRO A 311 13.92 6.79 -9.50
N VAL A 312 14.15 5.48 -9.35
CA VAL A 312 14.90 4.88 -8.26
C VAL A 312 16.26 4.40 -8.77
N PHE A 313 17.32 4.69 -8.04
CA PHE A 313 18.68 4.23 -8.42
C PHE A 313 18.81 2.74 -8.14
N VAL A 314 19.02 1.96 -9.20
CA VAL A 314 19.14 0.50 -9.12
C VAL A 314 20.59 0.06 -8.93
N GLY A 315 21.55 0.81 -9.48
CA GLY A 315 22.97 0.51 -9.36
C GLY A 315 23.80 1.06 -10.49
N GLU A 316 25.03 0.58 -10.61
CA GLU A 316 26.00 1.14 -11.55
C GLU A 316 26.87 0.08 -12.20
N VAL A 317 27.38 0.40 -13.40
CA VAL A 317 28.52 -0.27 -14.01
C VAL A 317 29.74 0.62 -13.87
N VAL A 318 30.80 0.06 -13.32
CA VAL A 318 32.10 0.73 -13.19
C VAL A 318 33.19 -0.04 -13.91
N ARG A 319 34.33 0.58 -14.14
CA ARG A 319 35.50 -0.05 -14.76
C ARG A 319 36.58 -0.32 -13.74
N ASN A 320 37.18 -1.52 -13.77
CA ASN A 320 38.37 -1.78 -13.00
C ASN A 320 39.63 -1.29 -13.76
N GLY A 321 40.68 -1.04 -13.01
CA GLY A 321 42.02 -0.67 -13.57
C GLY A 321 42.10 0.77 -14.05
N THR A 322 43.35 1.19 -14.27
CA THR A 322 43.68 2.51 -14.82
C THR A 322 44.38 2.29 -16.16
N GLN A 323 43.79 2.72 -17.27
CA GLN A 323 44.49 2.73 -18.55
C GLN A 323 45.54 3.84 -18.49
N LEU A 324 46.77 3.48 -18.10
CA LEU A 324 47.90 4.40 -18.17
C LEU A 324 48.31 4.53 -19.68
N GLN A 325 47.83 5.56 -20.35
CA GLN A 325 48.50 6.04 -21.56
C GLN A 325 49.84 6.64 -21.13
N ALA A 326 50.90 5.84 -21.24
CA ALA A 326 52.25 6.41 -21.18
C ALA A 326 52.39 7.34 -22.39
N PRO A 327 52.53 8.67 -22.18
CA PRO A 327 52.85 9.53 -23.30
C PRO A 327 54.13 9.00 -23.91
N LEU A 328 54.17 8.86 -25.22
CA LEU A 328 55.37 8.46 -25.96
C LEU A 328 56.45 9.47 -25.56
N ALA A 329 57.34 9.09 -24.66
CA ALA A 329 58.47 9.89 -24.30
C ALA A 329 59.40 9.89 -25.51
N GLN A 330 59.24 10.88 -26.37
CA GLN A 330 60.22 11.18 -27.40
C GLN A 330 61.46 11.65 -26.72
N VAL A 331 62.41 10.76 -26.54
CA VAL A 331 63.79 11.15 -26.09
C VAL A 331 64.38 11.93 -27.23
N PRO A 332 64.65 13.22 -27.06
CA PRO A 332 65.36 13.99 -28.07
C PRO A 332 66.83 13.55 -28.04
N GLY A 333 67.24 12.83 -29.05
CA GLY A 333 68.62 12.39 -29.17
C GLY A 333 68.70 10.89 -29.41
N GLY A 334 68.94 10.54 -30.64
CA GLY A 334 68.95 9.23 -31.23
C GLY A 334 69.56 8.14 -30.38
N TRP A 335 69.09 6.95 -30.66
CA TRP A 335 69.65 5.69 -30.19
C TRP A 335 71.15 5.62 -30.55
N ILE A 336 72.01 5.42 -29.56
CA ILE A 336 73.36 4.96 -29.75
C ILE A 336 73.36 3.46 -29.72
#